data_2fd716a51087b990ef2325c63cfa268b
#
_entry.id   2fd716a51087b990ef2325c63cfa268b
#
_cell.length_a   1.000
_cell.length_b   1.000
_cell.length_c   1.000
_cell.angle_alpha   90.00
_cell.angle_beta   90.00
_cell.angle_gamma   90.00
#
_symmetry.space_group_name_H-M   'P 1'
#
loop_
_entity.id
_entity.type
_entity.pdbx_description
1 polymer ?
#
loop_
_entity_poly.entity_id
_entity_poly.type
_entity_poly.pdbx_seq_one_letter_code
_entity_poly.pdbx_strand_id
1 'polypeptide(L)'
;MIKSMTGFGKGEATVDDKKIRVELRSLNSKQLDLSIKLPGKYRAAEAEMRSIITRELQRGKVDCFVSFEAATAETSAHINREAFKAYAKELREVCAENAVIADSDYFLKAILRMPDVITSEEREVSEAELAAIIEATKAACSELNNFRIQEGAILIADLLGRIDLIEQYRHEVEPFETARVETIKNRIRENIEKLQLEVDNNRLEQEMIFYIEKLDITEEKVRLDNHCNYFREVSASEEAPGRKLGFIAQELGREINTMGSKSNEANMQRLVVKMKDELEKIKEQVLNIL
;
A
#
# COMPACT_ATOMS: atom_id res chain seq x y z
N MET A 1 6.07 10.75 -12.94
CA MET A 1 5.82 11.12 -11.52
C MET A 1 5.60 9.85 -10.72
N ILE A 2 6.28 9.72 -9.59
CA ILE A 2 6.17 8.57 -8.71
C ILE A 2 4.80 8.55 -8.05
N LYS A 3 4.19 7.36 -7.98
CA LYS A 3 2.89 7.13 -7.35
C LYS A 3 3.04 6.16 -6.19
N SER A 4 2.34 6.44 -5.08
CA SER A 4 2.14 5.45 -4.01
C SER A 4 1.17 4.35 -4.46
N MET A 5 1.30 3.15 -3.90
CA MET A 5 0.32 2.07 -4.10
C MET A 5 -0.93 2.26 -3.24
N THR A 6 -0.85 2.99 -2.14
CA THR A 6 -1.97 3.32 -1.27
C THR A 6 -2.67 4.58 -1.76
N GLY A 7 -3.96 4.68 -1.51
CA GLY A 7 -4.72 5.87 -1.89
C GLY A 7 -6.20 5.74 -1.66
N PHE A 8 -6.86 6.89 -1.68
CA PHE A 8 -8.30 7.05 -1.58
C PHE A 8 -8.77 8.02 -2.66
N GLY A 9 -9.91 7.73 -3.25
CA GLY A 9 -10.55 8.63 -4.21
C GLY A 9 -12.06 8.53 -4.11
N LYS A 10 -12.73 9.66 -4.29
CA LYS A 10 -14.17 9.80 -4.20
C LYS A 10 -14.70 10.50 -5.43
N GLY A 11 -15.72 9.95 -6.05
CA GLY A 11 -16.44 10.60 -7.14
C GLY A 11 -17.90 10.73 -6.80
N GLU A 12 -18.51 11.85 -7.15
CA GLU A 12 -19.92 12.12 -6.92
C GLU A 12 -20.57 12.54 -8.24
N ALA A 13 -21.79 12.05 -8.45
CA ALA A 13 -22.65 12.50 -9.54
C ALA A 13 -24.08 12.62 -9.01
N THR A 14 -24.86 13.52 -9.59
CA THR A 14 -26.26 13.70 -9.21
C THR A 14 -27.12 13.51 -10.45
N VAL A 15 -28.11 12.63 -10.34
CA VAL A 15 -29.10 12.38 -11.39
C VAL A 15 -30.47 12.38 -10.75
N ASP A 16 -31.34 13.20 -11.29
CA ASP A 16 -32.64 13.51 -10.71
C ASP A 16 -32.47 13.93 -9.21
N ASP A 17 -33.17 13.33 -8.29
CA ASP A 17 -33.06 13.60 -6.85
C ASP A 17 -32.13 12.61 -6.13
N LYS A 18 -31.27 11.87 -6.85
CA LYS A 18 -30.35 10.87 -6.30
C LYS A 18 -28.92 11.34 -6.41
N LYS A 19 -28.20 11.34 -5.30
CA LYS A 19 -26.76 11.53 -5.25
C LYS A 19 -26.08 10.17 -5.25
N ILE A 20 -25.24 9.96 -6.27
CA ILE A 20 -24.42 8.75 -6.44
C ILE A 20 -23.03 9.07 -5.95
N ARG A 21 -22.50 8.23 -5.08
CA ARG A 21 -21.14 8.36 -4.56
C ARG A 21 -20.37 7.06 -4.83
N VAL A 22 -19.21 7.20 -5.46
CA VAL A 22 -18.26 6.12 -5.68
C VAL A 22 -17.02 6.38 -4.85
N GLU A 23 -16.65 5.45 -3.99
CA GLU A 23 -15.43 5.50 -3.19
C GLU A 23 -14.48 4.39 -3.63
N LEU A 24 -13.24 4.75 -3.89
CA LEU A 24 -12.16 3.83 -4.22
C LEU A 24 -11.11 3.86 -3.11
N ARG A 25 -10.74 2.69 -2.63
CA ARG A 25 -9.62 2.52 -1.68
C ARG A 25 -8.61 1.57 -2.26
N SER A 26 -7.35 1.95 -2.23
CA SER A 26 -6.26 1.16 -2.76
C SER A 26 -5.23 0.84 -1.70
N LEU A 27 -4.81 -0.43 -1.67
CA LEU A 27 -3.73 -0.94 -0.83
C LEU A 27 -2.65 -1.59 -1.71
N ASN A 28 -1.47 -1.79 -1.11
CA ASN A 28 -0.37 -2.46 -1.79
C ASN A 28 -0.75 -3.90 -2.18
N SER A 29 -0.52 -4.25 -3.46
CA SER A 29 -0.62 -5.62 -3.97
C SER A 29 0.29 -5.81 -5.19
N LYS A 30 0.73 -7.05 -5.42
CA LYS A 30 1.58 -7.39 -6.58
C LYS A 30 0.85 -7.30 -7.92
N GLN A 31 -0.46 -7.51 -7.91
CA GLN A 31 -1.34 -7.45 -9.08
C GLN A 31 -2.55 -6.58 -8.77
N LEU A 32 -3.34 -6.24 -9.79
CA LEU A 32 -4.62 -5.59 -9.57
C LEU A 32 -5.64 -6.62 -9.06
N ASP A 33 -6.07 -6.44 -7.81
CA ASP A 33 -7.17 -7.19 -7.19
C ASP A 33 -8.32 -6.22 -6.97
N LEU A 34 -9.39 -6.37 -7.74
CA LEU A 34 -10.51 -5.42 -7.78
C LEU A 34 -11.79 -6.04 -7.23
N SER A 35 -12.29 -5.49 -6.13
CA SER A 35 -13.58 -5.79 -5.55
C SER A 35 -14.53 -4.62 -5.75
N ILE A 36 -15.70 -4.86 -6.37
CA ILE A 36 -16.74 -3.85 -6.58
C ILE A 36 -17.96 -4.24 -5.76
N LYS A 37 -18.40 -3.35 -4.88
CA LYS A 37 -19.64 -3.48 -4.10
C LYS A 37 -20.67 -2.49 -4.64
N LEU A 38 -21.63 -3.02 -5.37
CA LEU A 38 -22.67 -2.30 -6.07
C LEU A 38 -24.03 -2.91 -5.75
N PRO A 39 -25.10 -2.14 -5.48
CA PRO A 39 -26.45 -2.68 -5.31
C PRO A 39 -26.91 -3.44 -6.56
N GLY A 40 -27.60 -4.58 -6.35
CA GLY A 40 -27.95 -5.54 -7.41
C GLY A 40 -28.64 -4.94 -8.63
N LYS A 41 -29.49 -3.93 -8.43
CA LYS A 41 -30.20 -3.24 -9.52
C LYS A 41 -29.28 -2.52 -10.54
N TYR A 42 -28.07 -2.10 -10.13
CA TYR A 42 -27.11 -1.42 -10.99
C TYR A 42 -26.03 -2.33 -11.57
N ARG A 43 -26.20 -3.66 -11.46
CA ARG A 43 -25.20 -4.66 -11.88
C ARG A 43 -24.77 -4.51 -13.36
N ALA A 44 -25.62 -3.91 -14.20
CA ALA A 44 -25.31 -3.62 -15.59
C ALA A 44 -24.07 -2.69 -15.75
N ALA A 45 -23.81 -1.78 -14.79
CA ALA A 45 -22.65 -0.89 -14.80
C ALA A 45 -21.34 -1.58 -14.40
N GLU A 46 -21.38 -2.75 -13.75
CA GLU A 46 -20.19 -3.37 -13.13
C GLU A 46 -19.08 -3.66 -14.15
N ALA A 47 -19.42 -4.18 -15.33
CA ALA A 47 -18.44 -4.54 -16.36
C ALA A 47 -17.67 -3.31 -16.88
N GLU A 48 -18.36 -2.21 -17.10
CA GLU A 48 -17.78 -0.97 -17.57
C GLU A 48 -16.93 -0.30 -16.47
N MET A 49 -17.44 -0.25 -15.24
CA MET A 49 -16.68 0.22 -14.08
C MET A 49 -15.37 -0.55 -13.91
N ARG A 50 -15.44 -1.88 -14.00
CA ARG A 50 -14.26 -2.76 -13.92
C ARG A 50 -13.23 -2.44 -15.00
N SER A 51 -13.69 -2.23 -16.24
CA SER A 51 -12.83 -1.86 -17.36
C SER A 51 -12.11 -0.53 -17.11
N ILE A 52 -12.84 0.49 -16.65
CA ILE A 52 -12.30 1.83 -16.36
C ILE A 52 -11.26 1.74 -15.22
N ILE A 53 -11.63 1.13 -14.12
CA ILE A 53 -10.75 1.01 -12.94
C ILE A 53 -9.47 0.25 -13.29
N THR A 54 -9.58 -0.83 -14.05
CA THR A 54 -8.43 -1.64 -14.50
C THR A 54 -7.48 -0.84 -15.38
N ARG A 55 -8.03 -0.04 -16.32
CA ARG A 55 -7.23 0.80 -17.21
C ARG A 55 -6.50 1.91 -16.46
N GLU A 56 -7.17 2.57 -15.51
CA GLU A 56 -6.65 3.76 -14.83
C GLU A 56 -5.70 3.43 -13.67
N LEU A 57 -5.90 2.30 -12.96
CA LEU A 57 -5.19 2.02 -11.70
C LEU A 57 -4.08 0.96 -11.81
N GLN A 58 -4.02 0.19 -12.90
CA GLN A 58 -2.96 -0.76 -13.27
C GLN A 58 -2.60 -1.80 -12.21
N ARG A 59 -2.39 -1.42 -10.93
CA ARG A 59 -1.90 -2.28 -9.84
C ARG A 59 -2.45 -1.84 -8.48
N GLY A 60 -2.57 -2.80 -7.55
CA GLY A 60 -3.02 -2.61 -6.18
C GLY A 60 -4.26 -3.44 -5.84
N LYS A 61 -4.53 -3.65 -4.55
CA LYS A 61 -5.82 -4.17 -4.10
C LYS A 61 -6.78 -3.00 -3.98
N VAL A 62 -7.81 -2.97 -4.85
CA VAL A 62 -8.74 -1.86 -4.96
C VAL A 62 -10.13 -2.31 -4.55
N ASP A 63 -10.67 -1.68 -3.52
CA ASP A 63 -12.06 -1.83 -3.10
C ASP A 63 -12.87 -0.63 -3.60
N CYS A 64 -13.90 -0.90 -4.39
CA CYS A 64 -14.85 0.07 -4.93
C CYS A 64 -16.20 -0.07 -4.23
N PHE A 65 -16.68 1.00 -3.61
CA PHE A 65 -17.98 1.07 -2.95
C PHE A 65 -18.85 2.09 -3.66
N VAL A 66 -20.06 1.68 -4.05
CA VAL A 66 -21.04 2.59 -4.63
C VAL A 66 -22.22 2.73 -3.68
N SER A 67 -22.48 3.98 -3.27
CA SER A 67 -23.60 4.34 -2.40
C SER A 67 -24.52 5.36 -3.08
N PHE A 68 -25.78 5.30 -2.71
CA PHE A 68 -26.84 6.15 -3.25
C PHE A 68 -27.54 6.87 -2.09
N GLU A 69 -27.59 8.18 -2.17
CA GLU A 69 -28.35 9.01 -1.23
C GLU A 69 -29.53 9.59 -2.01
N ALA A 70 -30.76 9.26 -1.63
CA ALA A 70 -31.96 9.88 -2.17
C ALA A 70 -32.25 11.17 -1.38
N ALA A 71 -32.57 12.27 -2.05
CA ALA A 71 -32.91 13.54 -1.42
C ALA A 71 -34.26 13.50 -0.67
N THR A 72 -35.15 12.62 -1.09
CA THR A 72 -36.45 12.35 -0.45
C THR A 72 -36.54 10.90 -0.04
N ALA A 73 -37.04 10.63 1.17
CA ALA A 73 -37.37 9.30 1.62
C ALA A 73 -38.64 8.80 0.86
N GLU A 74 -38.48 8.46 -0.42
CA GLU A 74 -39.51 7.73 -1.13
C GLU A 74 -39.60 6.35 -0.47
N THR A 75 -40.70 6.09 0.22
CA THR A 75 -41.06 4.72 0.63
C THR A 75 -41.29 3.91 -0.63
N SER A 76 -40.29 3.13 -1.03
CA SER A 76 -40.38 2.24 -2.21
C SER A 76 -41.35 1.07 -1.95
N ALA A 77 -41.89 0.97 -0.74
CA ALA A 77 -42.79 -0.10 -0.34
C ALA A 77 -44.25 0.35 -0.55
N HIS A 78 -44.93 -0.35 -1.41
CA HIS A 78 -46.37 -0.20 -1.62
C HIS A 78 -47.13 -1.44 -1.14
N ILE A 79 -48.35 -1.21 -0.61
CA ILE A 79 -49.21 -2.30 -0.27
C ILE A 79 -49.93 -2.77 -1.50
N ASN A 80 -49.67 -4.01 -1.92
CA ASN A 80 -50.42 -4.69 -2.96
C ASN A 80 -51.87 -4.96 -2.48
N ARG A 81 -52.78 -4.10 -2.94
CA ARG A 81 -54.17 -4.14 -2.50
C ARG A 81 -54.89 -5.43 -2.87
N GLU A 82 -54.53 -6.04 -3.99
CA GLU A 82 -55.15 -7.27 -4.47
C GLU A 82 -54.68 -8.47 -3.61
N ALA A 83 -53.38 -8.59 -3.35
CA ALA A 83 -52.84 -9.60 -2.48
C ALA A 83 -53.40 -9.44 -1.04
N PHE A 84 -53.45 -8.21 -0.53
CA PHE A 84 -54.02 -7.91 0.78
C PHE A 84 -55.49 -8.39 0.90
N LYS A 85 -56.32 -8.06 -0.13
CA LYS A 85 -57.73 -8.48 -0.14
C LYS A 85 -57.89 -10.00 -0.21
N ALA A 86 -57.08 -10.67 -1.02
CA ALA A 86 -57.11 -12.12 -1.16
C ALA A 86 -56.80 -12.81 0.17
N TYR A 87 -55.65 -12.46 0.77
CA TYR A 87 -55.26 -13.01 2.08
C TYR A 87 -56.26 -12.65 3.22
N ALA A 88 -56.84 -11.44 3.20
CA ALA A 88 -57.82 -11.03 4.19
C ALA A 88 -59.08 -11.84 4.09
N LYS A 89 -59.53 -12.21 2.88
CA LYS A 89 -60.69 -13.06 2.65
C LYS A 89 -60.42 -14.48 3.14
N GLU A 90 -59.34 -15.09 2.68
CA GLU A 90 -58.95 -16.46 3.01
C GLU A 90 -58.74 -16.65 4.51
N LEU A 91 -58.05 -15.72 5.17
CA LEU A 91 -57.81 -15.78 6.61
C LEU A 91 -59.11 -15.68 7.43
N ARG A 92 -60.10 -14.86 6.99
CA ARG A 92 -61.41 -14.78 7.63
C ARG A 92 -62.20 -16.09 7.49
N GLU A 93 -62.17 -16.71 6.31
CA GLU A 93 -62.84 -18.00 6.04
C GLU A 93 -62.25 -19.09 6.94
N VAL A 94 -60.90 -19.21 7.00
CA VAL A 94 -60.22 -20.18 7.89
C VAL A 94 -60.50 -19.93 9.36
N CYS A 95 -60.55 -18.68 9.83
CA CYS A 95 -60.92 -18.35 11.19
C CYS A 95 -62.33 -18.72 11.51
N ALA A 96 -63.29 -18.51 10.58
CA ALA A 96 -64.70 -18.87 10.77
C ALA A 96 -64.92 -20.41 10.84
N GLU A 97 -64.20 -21.14 9.93
CA GLU A 97 -64.28 -22.62 9.93
C GLU A 97 -63.76 -23.28 11.22
N ASN A 98 -62.76 -22.63 11.84
CA ASN A 98 -62.11 -23.19 13.06
C ASN A 98 -62.58 -22.53 14.37
N ALA A 99 -63.60 -21.69 14.35
CA ALA A 99 -64.13 -20.94 15.48
C ALA A 99 -63.04 -20.06 16.18
N VAL A 100 -62.06 -19.55 15.45
CA VAL A 100 -60.98 -18.68 15.97
C VAL A 100 -61.46 -17.23 15.92
N ILE A 101 -61.54 -16.60 17.11
CA ILE A 101 -61.78 -15.15 17.21
C ILE A 101 -60.42 -14.42 17.11
N ALA A 102 -60.18 -13.81 15.99
CA ALA A 102 -58.94 -13.01 15.79
C ALA A 102 -59.20 -11.54 16.12
N ASP A 103 -58.36 -10.96 16.95
CA ASP A 103 -58.32 -9.52 17.17
C ASP A 103 -57.87 -8.80 15.87
N SER A 104 -58.52 -7.67 15.58
CA SER A 104 -58.23 -6.88 14.35
C SER A 104 -56.78 -6.47 14.21
N ASP A 105 -56.10 -6.24 15.32
CA ASP A 105 -54.71 -5.85 15.34
C ASP A 105 -53.76 -7.00 14.94
N TYR A 106 -54.02 -8.21 15.47
CA TYR A 106 -53.28 -9.42 15.08
C TYR A 106 -53.56 -9.82 13.63
N PHE A 107 -54.79 -9.65 13.17
CA PHE A 107 -55.19 -9.95 11.82
C PHE A 107 -54.46 -9.05 10.79
N LEU A 108 -54.38 -7.74 11.04
CA LEU A 108 -53.68 -6.80 10.21
C LEU A 108 -52.15 -7.10 10.17
N LYS A 109 -51.55 -7.38 11.33
CA LYS A 109 -50.14 -7.75 11.44
C LYS A 109 -49.81 -9.06 10.72
N ALA A 110 -50.72 -10.03 10.74
CA ALA A 110 -50.53 -11.28 10.01
C ALA A 110 -50.53 -11.07 8.51
N ILE A 111 -51.51 -10.32 7.97
CA ILE A 111 -51.60 -10.06 6.52
C ILE A 111 -50.42 -9.25 6.02
N LEU A 112 -49.95 -8.23 6.75
CA LEU A 112 -48.82 -7.44 6.36
C LEU A 112 -47.48 -8.22 6.30
N ARG A 113 -47.45 -9.42 6.90
CA ARG A 113 -46.29 -10.33 6.84
C ARG A 113 -46.40 -11.42 5.77
N MET A 114 -47.57 -11.52 5.11
CA MET A 114 -47.78 -12.49 4.02
C MET A 114 -46.96 -12.11 2.79
N PRO A 115 -46.51 -13.09 2.00
CA PRO A 115 -45.78 -12.84 0.76
C PRO A 115 -46.55 -11.90 -0.16
N ASP A 116 -45.83 -11.06 -0.90
CA ASP A 116 -46.36 -10.18 -1.93
C ASP A 116 -47.38 -9.11 -1.48
N VAL A 117 -47.65 -8.99 -0.17
CA VAL A 117 -48.52 -7.94 0.36
C VAL A 117 -47.81 -6.60 0.46
N ILE A 118 -46.52 -6.61 0.80
CA ILE A 118 -45.67 -5.46 0.72
C ILE A 118 -44.72 -5.67 -0.47
N THR A 119 -44.97 -4.94 -1.54
CA THR A 119 -44.16 -4.97 -2.74
C THR A 119 -43.31 -3.69 -2.82
N SER A 120 -42.07 -3.82 -3.11
CA SER A 120 -41.24 -2.69 -3.55
C SER A 120 -41.28 -2.62 -5.07
N GLU A 121 -41.75 -1.51 -5.63
CA GLU A 121 -41.57 -1.28 -7.07
C GLU A 121 -40.07 -1.19 -7.35
N GLU A 122 -39.54 -2.19 -8.04
CA GLU A 122 -38.23 -2.06 -8.67
C GLU A 122 -38.38 -1.13 -9.86
N ARG A 123 -38.13 0.17 -9.65
CA ARG A 123 -37.98 1.08 -10.81
C ARG A 123 -36.82 0.60 -11.65
N GLU A 124 -37.07 0.45 -12.94
CA GLU A 124 -36.01 0.17 -13.92
C GLU A 124 -34.93 1.27 -13.82
N VAL A 125 -33.68 0.84 -13.84
CA VAL A 125 -32.53 1.75 -13.79
C VAL A 125 -32.48 2.50 -15.11
N SER A 126 -32.47 3.83 -15.06
CA SER A 126 -32.39 4.65 -16.26
C SER A 126 -30.95 4.63 -16.83
N GLU A 127 -30.82 4.81 -18.15
CA GLU A 127 -29.52 4.98 -18.80
C GLU A 127 -28.73 6.18 -18.21
N ALA A 128 -29.44 7.20 -17.79
CA ALA A 128 -28.85 8.38 -17.13
C ALA A 128 -28.22 8.02 -15.77
N GLU A 129 -28.84 7.15 -14.98
CA GLU A 129 -28.26 6.67 -13.71
C GLU A 129 -27.01 5.83 -13.96
N LEU A 130 -27.02 4.96 -14.98
CA LEU A 130 -25.83 4.17 -15.35
C LEU A 130 -24.68 5.08 -15.82
N ALA A 131 -24.97 6.07 -16.67
CA ALA A 131 -23.98 7.05 -17.11
C ALA A 131 -23.39 7.85 -15.93
N ALA A 132 -24.21 8.24 -14.97
CA ALA A 132 -23.76 8.97 -13.80
C ALA A 132 -22.84 8.11 -12.88
N ILE A 133 -23.12 6.81 -12.74
CA ILE A 133 -22.22 5.87 -12.03
C ILE A 133 -20.85 5.83 -12.73
N ILE A 134 -20.83 5.76 -14.06
CA ILE A 134 -19.59 5.73 -14.84
C ILE A 134 -18.80 7.04 -14.69
N GLU A 135 -19.46 8.20 -14.75
CA GLU A 135 -18.83 9.49 -14.53
C GLU A 135 -18.27 9.63 -13.10
N ALA A 136 -19.03 9.25 -12.08
CA ALA A 136 -18.55 9.20 -10.71
C ALA A 136 -17.35 8.25 -10.54
N THR A 137 -17.34 7.11 -11.26
CA THR A 137 -16.20 6.17 -11.24
C THR A 137 -14.94 6.79 -11.85
N LYS A 138 -15.05 7.49 -12.98
CA LYS A 138 -13.92 8.21 -13.60
C LYS A 138 -13.38 9.30 -12.67
N ALA A 139 -14.27 10.08 -12.05
CA ALA A 139 -13.89 11.11 -11.08
C ALA A 139 -13.15 10.50 -9.87
N ALA A 140 -13.65 9.41 -9.32
CA ALA A 140 -13.02 8.70 -8.21
C ALA A 140 -11.63 8.15 -8.59
N CYS A 141 -11.45 7.62 -9.80
CA CYS A 141 -10.15 7.17 -10.31
C CYS A 141 -9.16 8.33 -10.43
N SER A 142 -9.60 9.47 -10.94
CA SER A 142 -8.77 10.67 -11.06
C SER A 142 -8.32 11.18 -9.69
N GLU A 143 -9.23 11.28 -8.75
CA GLU A 143 -8.91 11.72 -7.38
C GLU A 143 -7.94 10.75 -6.68
N LEU A 144 -8.15 9.44 -6.80
CA LEU A 144 -7.25 8.43 -6.27
C LEU A 144 -5.85 8.53 -6.90
N ASN A 145 -5.75 8.75 -8.20
CA ASN A 145 -4.46 8.94 -8.86
C ASN A 145 -3.76 10.22 -8.40
N ASN A 146 -4.49 11.32 -8.19
CA ASN A 146 -3.94 12.56 -7.64
C ASN A 146 -3.42 12.36 -6.21
N PHE A 147 -4.18 11.65 -5.38
CA PHE A 147 -3.75 11.28 -4.03
C PHE A 147 -2.47 10.45 -4.06
N ARG A 148 -2.41 9.41 -4.92
CA ARG A 148 -1.21 8.57 -5.10
C ARG A 148 0.02 9.37 -5.52
N ILE A 149 -0.13 10.39 -6.37
CA ILE A 149 0.96 11.27 -6.79
C ILE A 149 1.46 12.11 -5.61
N GLN A 150 0.56 12.71 -4.83
CA GLN A 150 0.91 13.52 -3.68
C GLN A 150 1.62 12.69 -2.60
N GLU A 151 1.07 11.54 -2.27
CA GLU A 151 1.67 10.62 -1.30
C GLU A 151 3.02 10.07 -1.80
N GLY A 152 3.12 9.74 -3.10
CA GLY A 152 4.35 9.30 -3.74
C GLY A 152 5.46 10.34 -3.66
N ALA A 153 5.14 11.62 -3.80
CA ALA A 153 6.11 12.71 -3.65
C ALA A 153 6.65 12.84 -2.22
N ILE A 154 5.79 12.66 -1.22
CA ILE A 154 6.21 12.66 0.19
C ILE A 154 7.09 11.45 0.48
N LEU A 155 6.70 10.29 -0.01
CA LEU A 155 7.39 9.03 0.20
C LEU A 155 8.81 9.08 -0.40
N ILE A 156 8.95 9.56 -1.62
CA ILE A 156 10.28 9.65 -2.25
C ILE A 156 11.19 10.66 -1.56
N ALA A 157 10.64 11.76 -1.06
CA ALA A 157 11.42 12.74 -0.30
C ALA A 157 11.98 12.13 1.01
N ASP A 158 11.18 11.32 1.73
CA ASP A 158 11.65 10.58 2.91
C ASP A 158 12.75 9.57 2.54
N LEU A 159 12.57 8.81 1.45
CA LEU A 159 13.56 7.84 0.99
C LEU A 159 14.89 8.50 0.62
N LEU A 160 14.86 9.63 -0.08
CA LEU A 160 16.07 10.39 -0.42
C LEU A 160 16.78 10.92 0.81
N GLY A 161 16.04 11.41 1.82
CA GLY A 161 16.61 11.82 3.09
C GLY A 161 17.31 10.67 3.83
N ARG A 162 16.79 9.43 3.73
CA ARG A 162 17.46 8.25 4.29
C ARG A 162 18.71 7.84 3.53
N ILE A 163 18.73 8.00 2.20
CA ILE A 163 19.92 7.82 1.37
C ILE A 163 21.00 8.82 1.79
N ASP A 164 20.61 10.09 2.02
CA ASP A 164 21.55 11.11 2.49
C ASP A 164 22.15 10.76 3.86
N LEU A 165 21.35 10.19 4.78
CA LEU A 165 21.84 9.71 6.07
C LEU A 165 22.82 8.54 5.92
N ILE A 166 22.57 7.59 5.01
CA ILE A 166 23.49 6.48 4.74
C ILE A 166 24.85 7.02 4.24
N GLU A 167 24.86 7.98 3.31
CA GLU A 167 26.08 8.62 2.84
C GLU A 167 26.78 9.39 3.95
N GLN A 168 26.05 10.13 4.77
CA GLN A 168 26.62 10.81 5.92
C GLN A 168 27.33 9.82 6.85
N TYR A 169 26.69 8.72 7.24
CA TYR A 169 27.30 7.70 8.10
C TYR A 169 28.51 7.05 7.44
N ARG A 170 28.48 6.85 6.12
CA ARG A 170 29.62 6.35 5.37
C ARG A 170 30.82 7.32 5.48
N HIS A 171 30.60 8.62 5.34
CA HIS A 171 31.65 9.62 5.54
C HIS A 171 32.18 9.65 6.97
N GLU A 172 31.30 9.48 7.96
CA GLU A 172 31.70 9.42 9.37
C GLU A 172 32.60 8.21 9.70
N VAL A 173 32.69 7.19 8.84
CA VAL A 173 33.59 6.04 9.00
C VAL A 173 35.05 6.39 8.75
N GLU A 174 35.38 7.35 7.91
CA GLU A 174 36.74 7.66 7.43
C GLU A 174 37.78 7.93 8.55
N PRO A 175 37.47 8.75 9.58
CA PRO A 175 38.41 8.98 10.68
C PRO A 175 38.78 7.70 11.44
N PHE A 176 37.80 6.80 11.62
CA PHE A 176 38.00 5.55 12.36
C PHE A 176 38.77 4.52 11.54
N GLU A 177 38.62 4.54 10.20
CA GLU A 177 39.37 3.67 9.28
C GLU A 177 40.87 3.95 9.37
N THR A 178 41.29 5.21 9.35
CA THR A 178 42.69 5.59 9.47
C THR A 178 43.25 5.23 10.86
N ALA A 179 42.55 5.57 11.93
CA ALA A 179 42.97 5.28 13.30
C ALA A 179 43.07 3.76 13.55
N ARG A 180 42.18 2.95 12.97
CA ARG A 180 42.17 1.50 13.09
C ARG A 180 43.46 0.87 12.59
N VAL A 181 43.97 1.28 11.42
CA VAL A 181 45.18 0.72 10.84
C VAL A 181 46.38 0.90 11.77
N GLU A 182 46.53 2.08 12.34
CA GLU A 182 47.62 2.36 13.31
C GLU A 182 47.45 1.55 14.60
N THR A 183 46.23 1.44 15.10
CA THR A 183 45.94 0.64 16.32
C THR A 183 46.27 -0.83 16.06
N ILE A 184 45.96 -1.40 14.93
CA ILE A 184 46.27 -2.78 14.58
C ILE A 184 47.78 -2.99 14.50
N LYS A 185 48.51 -2.10 13.81
CA LYS A 185 49.99 -2.18 13.68
C LYS A 185 50.65 -2.16 15.07
N ASN A 186 50.24 -1.26 15.92
CA ASN A 186 50.80 -1.13 17.28
C ASN A 186 50.50 -2.37 18.13
N ARG A 187 49.27 -2.86 18.09
CA ARG A 187 48.88 -4.09 18.82
C ARG A 187 49.66 -5.32 18.37
N ILE A 188 49.90 -5.48 17.08
CA ILE A 188 50.69 -6.59 16.56
C ILE A 188 52.13 -6.50 17.06
N ARG A 189 52.77 -5.30 16.99
CA ARG A 189 54.12 -5.07 17.47
C ARG A 189 54.24 -5.36 19.01
N GLU A 190 53.34 -4.81 19.82
CA GLU A 190 53.33 -5.05 21.27
C GLU A 190 53.19 -6.54 21.62
N ASN A 191 52.35 -7.28 20.87
CA ASN A 191 52.18 -8.70 21.13
C ASN A 191 53.42 -9.51 20.77
N ILE A 192 54.12 -9.15 19.72
CA ILE A 192 55.41 -9.77 19.31
C ILE A 192 56.46 -9.53 20.39
N GLU A 193 56.60 -8.29 20.86
CA GLU A 193 57.53 -7.93 21.95
C GLU A 193 57.22 -8.73 23.25
N LYS A 194 55.98 -8.86 23.63
CA LYS A 194 55.57 -9.66 24.79
C LYS A 194 55.93 -11.13 24.70
N LEU A 195 55.90 -11.69 23.50
CA LEU A 195 56.23 -13.10 23.25
C LEU A 195 57.73 -13.37 23.16
N GLN A 196 58.58 -12.34 23.14
CA GLN A 196 60.03 -12.43 23.03
C GLN A 196 60.50 -13.31 21.87
N LEU A 197 59.78 -13.30 20.75
CA LEU A 197 60.08 -14.09 19.58
C LEU A 197 61.02 -13.32 18.61
N GLU A 198 62.05 -14.03 18.11
CA GLU A 198 62.79 -13.54 16.95
C GLU A 198 61.88 -13.67 15.73
N VAL A 199 61.50 -12.52 15.16
CA VAL A 199 60.61 -12.44 14.01
C VAL A 199 61.39 -11.92 12.80
N ASP A 200 61.18 -12.58 11.65
CA ASP A 200 61.61 -12.07 10.37
C ASP A 200 60.74 -10.84 10.02
N ASN A 201 61.36 -9.66 10.07
CA ASN A 201 60.68 -8.38 9.84
C ASN A 201 60.04 -8.31 8.43
N ASN A 202 60.68 -8.88 7.39
CA ASN A 202 60.16 -8.84 6.03
C ASN A 202 58.84 -9.69 5.95
N ARG A 203 58.83 -10.84 6.59
CA ARG A 203 57.66 -11.70 6.63
C ARG A 203 56.53 -11.06 7.45
N LEU A 204 56.87 -10.42 8.57
CA LEU A 204 55.89 -9.70 9.39
C LEU A 204 55.25 -8.55 8.59
N GLU A 205 56.04 -7.78 7.86
CA GLU A 205 55.47 -6.69 7.03
C GLU A 205 54.55 -7.23 5.93
N GLN A 206 54.89 -8.32 5.26
CA GLN A 206 54.05 -8.94 4.24
C GLN A 206 52.71 -9.41 4.84
N GLU A 207 52.73 -10.09 5.97
CA GLU A 207 51.51 -10.55 6.65
C GLU A 207 50.67 -9.39 7.19
N MET A 208 51.29 -8.31 7.63
CA MET A 208 50.58 -7.08 8.04
C MET A 208 49.89 -6.40 6.84
N ILE A 209 50.57 -6.29 5.68
CA ILE A 209 49.99 -5.74 4.46
C ILE A 209 48.76 -6.58 4.06
N PHE A 210 48.93 -7.89 3.98
CA PHE A 210 47.82 -8.82 3.65
C PHE A 210 46.65 -8.70 4.61
N TYR A 211 46.90 -8.55 5.92
CA TYR A 211 45.85 -8.38 6.91
C TYR A 211 45.14 -7.03 6.77
N ILE A 212 45.87 -5.95 6.47
CA ILE A 212 45.30 -4.62 6.25
C ILE A 212 44.45 -4.59 4.98
N GLU A 213 44.94 -5.18 3.88
CA GLU A 213 44.18 -5.34 2.62
C GLU A 213 42.87 -6.09 2.82
N LYS A 214 42.88 -7.15 3.62
CA LYS A 214 41.67 -7.89 3.95
C LYS A 214 40.60 -7.09 4.70
N LEU A 215 41.04 -6.03 5.40
CA LEU A 215 40.15 -5.12 6.14
C LEU A 215 39.81 -3.86 5.33
N ASP A 216 40.37 -3.68 4.14
CA ASP A 216 40.10 -2.52 3.29
C ASP A 216 38.61 -2.51 2.90
N ILE A 217 37.99 -1.33 3.03
CA ILE A 217 36.59 -1.06 2.68
C ILE A 217 36.45 -0.02 1.57
N THR A 218 37.52 0.30 0.89
CA THR A 218 37.53 1.36 -0.15
C THR A 218 36.58 1.01 -1.29
N GLU A 219 36.57 -0.24 -1.74
CA GLU A 219 35.68 -0.72 -2.79
C GLU A 219 34.21 -0.62 -2.38
N GLU A 220 33.88 -1.05 -1.16
CA GLU A 220 32.52 -0.98 -0.61
C GLU A 220 32.03 0.47 -0.50
N LYS A 221 32.88 1.41 -0.07
CA LYS A 221 32.55 2.83 -0.03
C LYS A 221 32.19 3.38 -1.40
N VAL A 222 33.04 3.13 -2.40
CA VAL A 222 32.82 3.60 -3.79
C VAL A 222 31.55 2.99 -4.38
N ARG A 223 31.32 1.69 -4.16
CA ARG A 223 30.10 1.02 -4.63
C ARG A 223 28.85 1.55 -3.93
N LEU A 224 28.93 1.78 -2.63
CA LEU A 224 27.84 2.35 -1.85
C LEU A 224 27.43 3.72 -2.38
N ASP A 225 28.40 4.62 -2.63
CA ASP A 225 28.16 5.94 -3.22
C ASP A 225 27.53 5.84 -4.62
N ASN A 226 28.03 4.93 -5.45
CA ASN A 226 27.47 4.70 -6.79
C ASN A 226 26.01 4.22 -6.70
N HIS A 227 25.68 3.33 -5.78
CA HIS A 227 24.31 2.87 -5.58
C HIS A 227 23.41 3.97 -5.00
N CYS A 228 23.90 4.83 -4.11
CA CYS A 228 23.14 5.99 -3.61
C CYS A 228 22.83 6.97 -4.75
N ASN A 229 23.81 7.28 -5.61
CA ASN A 229 23.59 8.14 -6.76
C ASN A 229 22.62 7.52 -7.77
N TYR A 230 22.75 6.22 -8.04
CA TYR A 230 21.83 5.51 -8.93
C TYR A 230 20.41 5.45 -8.38
N PHE A 231 20.25 5.34 -7.06
CA PHE A 231 18.93 5.42 -6.41
C PHE A 231 18.27 6.78 -6.68
N ARG A 232 19.02 7.89 -6.55
CA ARG A 232 18.52 9.24 -6.87
C ARG A 232 18.17 9.40 -8.34
N GLU A 233 19.03 8.93 -9.25
CA GLU A 233 18.80 8.99 -10.70
C GLU A 233 17.51 8.25 -11.08
N VAL A 234 17.34 7.00 -10.64
CA VAL A 234 16.16 6.18 -10.92
C VAL A 234 14.90 6.82 -10.35
N SER A 235 14.97 7.37 -9.13
CA SER A 235 13.84 8.06 -8.51
C SER A 235 13.39 9.32 -9.25
N ALA A 236 14.30 9.99 -9.98
CA ALA A 236 14.00 11.20 -10.72
C ALA A 236 13.52 10.94 -12.16
N SER A 237 14.00 9.87 -12.80
CA SER A 237 13.85 9.64 -14.24
C SER A 237 12.75 8.64 -14.62
N GLU A 238 12.35 7.72 -13.73
CA GLU A 238 11.42 6.64 -14.07
C GLU A 238 9.99 6.88 -13.55
N GLU A 239 8.98 6.43 -14.30
CA GLU A 239 7.57 6.61 -13.94
C GLU A 239 7.08 5.58 -12.90
N ALA A 240 7.63 4.37 -12.88
CA ALA A 240 7.27 3.29 -11.96
C ALA A 240 8.52 2.62 -11.39
N PRO A 241 9.33 3.33 -10.57
CA PRO A 241 10.66 2.90 -10.19
C PRO A 241 10.68 1.88 -9.05
N GLY A 242 9.55 1.58 -8.38
CA GLY A 242 9.50 0.85 -7.12
C GLY A 242 10.27 -0.47 -7.13
N ARG A 243 10.11 -1.30 -8.17
CA ARG A 243 10.85 -2.57 -8.28
C ARG A 243 12.37 -2.36 -8.41
N LYS A 244 12.77 -1.38 -9.21
CA LYS A 244 14.18 -1.07 -9.47
C LYS A 244 14.84 -0.48 -8.24
N LEU A 245 14.17 0.45 -7.55
CA LEU A 245 14.62 0.98 -6.26
C LEU A 245 14.78 -0.13 -5.21
N GLY A 246 13.89 -1.13 -5.20
CA GLY A 246 14.01 -2.30 -4.36
C GLY A 246 15.29 -3.12 -4.64
N PHE A 247 15.67 -3.31 -5.90
CA PHE A 247 16.92 -3.97 -6.26
C PHE A 247 18.14 -3.14 -5.83
N ILE A 248 18.10 -1.81 -6.04
CA ILE A 248 19.20 -0.93 -5.61
C ILE A 248 19.35 -0.98 -4.08
N ALA A 249 18.24 -0.98 -3.33
CA ALA A 249 18.26 -1.14 -1.87
C ALA A 249 18.87 -2.49 -1.41
N GLN A 250 18.72 -3.56 -2.22
CA GLN A 250 19.40 -4.83 -1.94
C GLN A 250 20.92 -4.74 -2.16
N GLU A 251 21.36 -4.07 -3.24
CA GLU A 251 22.80 -3.86 -3.48
C GLU A 251 23.42 -2.96 -2.41
N LEU A 252 22.76 -1.84 -2.01
CA LEU A 252 23.17 -1.05 -0.84
C LEU A 252 23.39 -1.94 0.39
N GLY A 253 22.48 -2.89 0.61
CA GLY A 253 22.56 -3.84 1.73
C GLY A 253 23.76 -4.77 1.65
N ARG A 254 24.15 -5.19 0.47
CA ARG A 254 25.35 -6.02 0.26
C ARG A 254 26.61 -5.25 0.65
N GLU A 255 26.77 -4.02 0.16
CA GLU A 255 27.93 -3.19 0.46
C GLU A 255 28.00 -2.85 1.96
N ILE A 256 26.90 -2.45 2.59
CA ILE A 256 26.85 -2.18 4.03
C ILE A 256 27.19 -3.42 4.86
N ASN A 257 26.72 -4.61 4.45
CA ASN A 257 27.03 -5.87 5.14
C ASN A 257 28.51 -6.23 5.01
N THR A 258 29.10 -6.09 3.83
CA THR A 258 30.51 -6.36 3.61
C THR A 258 31.39 -5.39 4.40
N MET A 259 31.04 -4.10 4.38
CA MET A 259 31.68 -3.07 5.20
C MET A 259 31.61 -3.44 6.68
N GLY A 260 30.44 -3.91 7.18
CA GLY A 260 30.27 -4.36 8.56
C GLY A 260 31.12 -5.56 8.93
N SER A 261 31.29 -6.53 8.02
CA SER A 261 32.13 -7.72 8.27
C SER A 261 33.63 -7.40 8.32
N LYS A 262 34.06 -6.37 7.59
CA LYS A 262 35.44 -5.88 7.57
C LYS A 262 35.73 -4.86 8.68
N SER A 263 34.70 -4.30 9.33
CA SER A 263 34.82 -3.29 10.39
C SER A 263 34.96 -3.97 11.76
N ASN A 264 36.16 -3.97 12.31
CA ASN A 264 36.47 -4.55 13.62
C ASN A 264 36.65 -3.49 14.75
N GLU A 265 36.31 -2.22 14.47
CA GLU A 265 36.35 -1.10 15.40
C GLU A 265 34.92 -0.73 15.83
N ALA A 266 34.73 -0.44 17.14
CA ALA A 266 33.40 -0.29 17.74
C ALA A 266 32.59 0.89 17.20
N ASN A 267 33.21 2.03 16.87
CA ASN A 267 32.51 3.19 16.33
C ASN A 267 32.10 2.95 14.86
N MET A 268 32.97 2.28 14.09
CA MET A 268 32.62 1.85 12.72
C MET A 268 31.43 0.90 12.75
N GLN A 269 31.40 -0.07 13.65
CA GLN A 269 30.25 -0.99 13.81
C GLN A 269 28.97 -0.25 14.16
N ARG A 270 29.02 0.77 15.02
CA ARG A 270 27.86 1.59 15.36
C ARG A 270 27.32 2.35 14.13
N LEU A 271 28.23 2.88 13.28
CA LEU A 271 27.82 3.56 12.05
C LEU A 271 27.21 2.58 11.02
N VAL A 272 27.78 1.38 10.90
CA VAL A 272 27.21 0.32 10.06
C VAL A 272 25.82 -0.06 10.54
N VAL A 273 25.59 -0.16 11.85
CA VAL A 273 24.24 -0.44 12.39
C VAL A 273 23.26 0.68 12.03
N LYS A 274 23.66 1.96 12.15
CA LYS A 274 22.82 3.09 11.75
C LYS A 274 22.48 3.04 10.24
N MET A 275 23.47 2.74 9.38
CA MET A 275 23.22 2.57 7.95
C MET A 275 22.22 1.44 7.68
N LYS A 276 22.34 0.31 8.39
CA LYS A 276 21.38 -0.80 8.28
C LYS A 276 19.98 -0.42 8.69
N ASP A 277 19.83 0.33 9.78
CA ASP A 277 18.53 0.79 10.25
C ASP A 277 17.84 1.69 9.23
N GLU A 278 18.56 2.64 8.62
CA GLU A 278 17.99 3.47 7.55
C GLU A 278 17.68 2.66 6.29
N LEU A 279 18.52 1.69 5.94
CA LEU A 279 18.28 0.81 4.80
C LEU A 279 17.03 -0.08 4.98
N GLU A 280 16.77 -0.62 6.16
CA GLU A 280 15.55 -1.41 6.40
C GLU A 280 14.29 -0.55 6.24
N LYS A 281 14.31 0.69 6.73
CA LYS A 281 13.23 1.65 6.49
C LYS A 281 13.02 1.92 5.00
N ILE A 282 14.11 2.06 4.22
CA ILE A 282 14.04 2.20 2.76
C ILE A 282 13.38 0.98 2.13
N LYS A 283 13.81 -0.24 2.49
CA LYS A 283 13.27 -1.48 1.93
C LYS A 283 11.77 -1.65 2.21
N GLU A 284 11.31 -1.28 3.41
CA GLU A 284 9.89 -1.32 3.76
C GLU A 284 9.07 -0.33 2.93
N GLN A 285 9.56 0.91 2.78
CA GLN A 285 8.81 1.97 2.10
C GLN A 285 8.83 1.84 0.57
N VAL A 286 9.90 1.33 -0.02
CA VAL A 286 9.99 1.07 -1.47
C VAL A 286 8.89 0.10 -1.94
N LEU A 287 8.42 -0.80 -1.08
CA LEU A 287 7.30 -1.69 -1.39
C LEU A 287 5.98 -0.94 -1.63
N ASN A 288 5.86 0.30 -1.18
CA ASN A 288 4.69 1.16 -1.37
C ASN A 288 4.79 2.06 -2.61
N ILE A 289 5.89 1.99 -3.36
CA ILE A 289 6.07 2.70 -4.63
C ILE A 289 5.61 1.83 -5.80
N LEU A 290 4.81 2.43 -6.69
CA LEU A 290 4.36 1.81 -7.94
C LEU A 290 5.51 1.61 -8.91
#